data_97ba0e019a6581f8b776cd0ecde378d2
#
_entry.id   97ba0e019a6581f8b776cd0ecde378d2
#
_cell.length_a   1.000
_cell.length_b   1.000
_cell.length_c   1.000
_cell.angle_alpha   90.00
_cell.angle_beta   90.00
_cell.angle_gamma   90.00
#
_symmetry.space_group_name_H-M   'P 1'
#
loop_
_entity.id
_entity.type
_entity.pdbx_description
1 polymer ?
#
loop_
_entity_poly.entity_id
_entity_poly.type
_entity_poly.pdbx_seq_one_letter_code
_entity_poly.pdbx_strand_id
1 'polypeptide(L)'
;MSLDTSIDLGVGARIDLGVGARPGSLHDHERHELERYRAAFTAISDVAKRAAAGDLEARVPILDGGDDFAAVRNHINRMLDLTDAFVREAGGSLHAASQGRFHRQFLTHGMLGAFREGAVTVNEARGAMSRSQAALHAA
;
A
#
# COMPACT_ATOMS: atom_id res chain seq x y z
N MET A 1 -7.93 49.30 -26.07
CA MET A 1 -6.72 49.54 -26.91
C MET A 1 -5.98 48.20 -27.04
N SER A 2 -6.22 47.50 -28.15
CA SER A 2 -5.61 46.19 -28.40
C SER A 2 -4.22 46.45 -29.04
N LEU A 3 -3.15 46.05 -28.34
CA LEU A 3 -1.81 46.10 -28.89
C LEU A 3 -1.64 44.90 -29.82
N ASP A 4 -1.62 45.19 -31.14
CA ASP A 4 -1.29 44.24 -32.19
C ASP A 4 0.25 43.96 -32.08
N THR A 5 0.60 42.76 -31.63
CA THR A 5 1.98 42.30 -31.45
C THR A 5 2.48 41.52 -32.67
N SER A 6 2.03 41.83 -33.87
CA SER A 6 2.49 41.23 -35.10
C SER A 6 3.71 41.96 -35.63
N ILE A 7 4.86 41.29 -35.71
CA ILE A 7 6.06 41.80 -36.39
C ILE A 7 6.04 41.24 -37.80
N ASP A 8 5.93 42.13 -38.80
CA ASP A 8 6.02 41.78 -40.23
C ASP A 8 7.51 41.67 -40.63
N LEU A 9 7.97 40.44 -40.94
CA LEU A 9 9.34 40.15 -41.34
C LEU A 9 9.55 40.18 -42.86
N GLY A 10 8.65 40.78 -43.65
CA GLY A 10 8.87 41.11 -45.06
C GLY A 10 9.02 39.94 -46.04
N VAL A 11 8.74 38.68 -45.64
CA VAL A 11 8.89 37.46 -46.46
C VAL A 11 7.65 36.58 -46.35
N GLY A 12 6.47 37.16 -46.24
CA GLY A 12 5.20 36.41 -46.36
C GLY A 12 4.93 35.33 -45.33
N ALA A 13 5.79 35.16 -44.31
CA ALA A 13 5.58 34.22 -43.21
C ALA A 13 5.24 35.01 -41.93
N ARG A 14 4.00 34.95 -41.51
CA ARG A 14 3.60 35.40 -40.17
C ARG A 14 4.01 34.30 -39.18
N ILE A 15 4.93 34.63 -38.30
CA ILE A 15 5.22 33.82 -37.12
C ILE A 15 4.19 34.22 -36.06
N ASP A 16 3.20 33.41 -35.85
CA ASP A 16 2.33 33.50 -34.68
C ASP A 16 3.19 33.18 -33.46
N LEU A 17 3.68 34.18 -32.79
CA LEU A 17 4.28 34.02 -31.46
C LEU A 17 3.11 33.77 -30.51
N GLY A 18 2.63 32.54 -30.49
CA GLY A 18 1.54 32.05 -29.62
C GLY A 18 1.82 32.28 -28.14
N VAL A 19 1.77 33.55 -27.73
CA VAL A 19 1.63 33.96 -26.33
C VAL A 19 0.17 33.79 -25.95
N GLY A 20 -0.26 32.53 -25.88
CA GLY A 20 -1.64 32.17 -25.64
C GLY A 20 -1.83 31.10 -24.58
N ALA A 21 -0.83 30.81 -23.75
CA ALA A 21 -1.10 30.15 -22.49
C ALA A 21 -1.73 31.19 -21.57
N ARG A 22 -3.07 31.14 -21.42
CA ARG A 22 -3.78 31.95 -20.42
C ARG A 22 -3.15 31.67 -19.06
N PRO A 23 -2.67 32.69 -18.30
CA PRO A 23 -2.06 32.45 -16.98
C PRO A 23 -2.95 31.65 -16.03
N GLY A 24 -4.28 31.66 -16.22
CA GLY A 24 -5.24 30.85 -15.48
C GLY A 24 -5.13 29.35 -15.73
N SER A 25 -4.71 28.88 -16.90
CA SER A 25 -4.69 27.45 -17.21
C SER A 25 -3.55 26.69 -16.53
N LEU A 26 -2.39 27.30 -16.30
CA LEU A 26 -1.27 26.71 -15.55
C LEU A 26 -1.61 26.63 -14.06
N HIS A 27 -2.15 27.69 -13.47
CA HIS A 27 -2.57 27.68 -12.08
C HIS A 27 -3.72 26.72 -11.80
N ASP A 28 -4.63 26.53 -12.74
CA ASP A 28 -5.72 25.57 -12.61
C ASP A 28 -5.18 24.12 -12.67
N HIS A 29 -4.22 23.85 -13.54
CA HIS A 29 -3.57 22.55 -13.64
C HIS A 29 -2.82 22.19 -12.35
N GLU A 30 -1.99 23.09 -11.85
CA GLU A 30 -1.26 22.94 -10.59
C GLU A 30 -2.21 22.74 -9.39
N ARG A 31 -3.32 23.47 -9.37
CA ARG A 31 -4.34 23.31 -8.34
C ARG A 31 -5.01 21.96 -8.36
N HIS A 32 -5.38 21.43 -9.51
CA HIS A 32 -5.93 20.10 -9.66
C HIS A 32 -4.94 19.01 -9.27
N GLU A 33 -3.66 19.17 -9.62
CA GLU A 33 -2.62 18.25 -9.20
C GLU A 33 -2.47 18.24 -7.68
N LEU A 34 -2.43 19.40 -7.04
CA LEU A 34 -2.36 19.52 -5.59
C LEU A 34 -3.58 18.90 -4.89
N GLU A 35 -4.77 19.07 -5.44
CA GLU A 35 -6.00 18.45 -4.94
C GLU A 35 -5.93 16.92 -4.99
N ARG A 36 -5.39 16.33 -6.07
CA ARG A 36 -5.17 14.88 -6.19
C ARG A 36 -4.19 14.37 -5.14
N TYR A 37 -3.06 15.06 -4.93
CA TYR A 37 -2.11 14.70 -3.88
C TYR A 37 -2.74 14.75 -2.49
N ARG A 38 -3.50 15.80 -2.19
CA ARG A 38 -4.21 15.93 -0.91
C ARG A 38 -5.22 14.81 -0.68
N ALA A 39 -6.01 14.48 -1.70
CA ALA A 39 -6.96 13.37 -1.64
C ALA A 39 -6.26 12.03 -1.41
N ALA A 40 -5.15 11.78 -2.08
CA ALA A 40 -4.34 10.59 -1.89
C ALA A 40 -3.78 10.48 -0.47
N PHE A 41 -3.19 11.56 0.06
CA PHE A 41 -2.68 11.59 1.44
C PHE A 41 -3.79 11.36 2.47
N THR A 42 -4.97 11.93 2.26
CA THR A 42 -6.11 11.72 3.15
C THR A 42 -6.55 10.25 3.15
N ALA A 43 -6.67 9.63 1.98
CA ALA A 43 -7.04 8.22 1.85
C ALA A 43 -5.99 7.29 2.50
N ILE A 44 -4.70 7.54 2.27
CA ILE A 44 -3.60 6.77 2.87
C ILE A 44 -3.60 6.93 4.39
N SER A 45 -3.77 8.16 4.89
CA SER A 45 -3.82 8.45 6.32
C SER A 45 -4.98 7.74 7.01
N ASP A 46 -6.15 7.70 6.39
CA ASP A 46 -7.32 6.99 6.92
C ASP A 46 -7.04 5.48 7.03
N VAL A 47 -6.50 4.88 5.98
CA VAL A 47 -6.15 3.44 6.00
C VAL A 47 -5.07 3.14 7.03
N ALA A 48 -4.03 3.98 7.13
CA ALA A 48 -2.97 3.82 8.13
C ALA A 48 -3.53 3.90 9.56
N LYS A 49 -4.43 4.85 9.82
CA LYS A 49 -5.11 5.01 11.11
C LYS A 49 -5.95 3.78 11.47
N ARG A 50 -6.71 3.25 10.52
CA ARG A 50 -7.51 2.03 10.71
C ARG A 50 -6.64 0.82 10.97
N ALA A 51 -5.58 0.64 10.19
CA ALA A 51 -4.61 -0.45 10.37
C ALA A 51 -3.91 -0.38 11.73
N ALA A 52 -3.52 0.82 12.18
CA ALA A 52 -2.94 1.04 13.51
C ALA A 52 -3.93 0.72 14.64
N ALA A 53 -5.23 0.81 14.40
CA ALA A 53 -6.28 0.39 15.32
C ALA A 53 -6.63 -1.11 15.22
N GLY A 54 -5.92 -1.88 14.39
CA GLY A 54 -6.10 -3.32 14.24
C GLY A 54 -6.99 -3.75 13.06
N ASP A 55 -7.51 -2.82 12.26
CA ASP A 55 -8.25 -3.13 11.04
C ASP A 55 -7.29 -3.39 9.88
N LEU A 56 -6.80 -4.63 9.81
CA LEU A 56 -5.88 -5.07 8.75
C LEU A 56 -6.59 -5.39 7.42
N GLU A 57 -7.91 -5.30 7.37
CA GLU A 57 -8.68 -5.44 6.13
C GLU A 57 -8.84 -4.11 5.39
N ALA A 58 -8.47 -2.98 6.03
CA ALA A 58 -8.46 -1.68 5.37
C ALA A 58 -7.56 -1.68 4.13
N ARG A 59 -8.02 -1.07 3.05
CA ARG A 59 -7.24 -0.94 1.80
C ARG A 59 -7.32 0.47 1.27
N VAL A 60 -6.21 0.94 0.73
CA VAL A 60 -6.17 2.20 0.00
C VAL A 60 -6.99 2.04 -1.29
N PRO A 61 -7.98 2.90 -1.52
CA PRO A 61 -8.81 2.85 -2.72
C PRO A 61 -8.01 3.21 -3.98
N ILE A 62 -8.65 3.12 -5.14
CA ILE A 62 -8.07 3.63 -6.38
C ILE A 62 -7.86 5.14 -6.22
N LEU A 63 -6.63 5.57 -6.46
CA LEU A 63 -6.22 6.97 -6.38
C LEU A 63 -6.16 7.55 -7.81
N ASP A 64 -6.66 8.75 -7.96
CA ASP A 64 -6.58 9.49 -9.23
C ASP A 64 -5.23 10.20 -9.32
N GLY A 65 -4.31 9.73 -10.15
CA GLY A 65 -2.98 10.33 -10.26
C GLY A 65 -1.95 9.57 -11.08
N GLY A 66 -2.35 8.53 -11.80
CA GLY A 66 -1.47 7.77 -12.67
C GLY A 66 -0.62 6.72 -11.97
N ASP A 67 0.49 6.32 -12.60
CA ASP A 67 1.28 5.14 -12.21
C ASP A 67 1.93 5.25 -10.83
N ASP A 68 2.41 6.42 -10.44
CA ASP A 68 3.03 6.64 -9.13
C ASP A 68 2.03 6.43 -7.99
N PHE A 69 0.80 6.93 -8.16
CA PHE A 69 -0.28 6.72 -7.19
C PHE A 69 -0.72 5.27 -7.12
N ALA A 70 -0.78 4.60 -8.27
CA ALA A 70 -1.07 3.17 -8.34
C ALA A 70 0.02 2.34 -7.65
N ALA A 71 1.30 2.70 -7.82
CA ALA A 71 2.42 2.04 -7.17
C ALA A 71 2.35 2.16 -5.65
N VAL A 72 2.15 3.37 -5.11
CA VAL A 72 2.00 3.61 -3.66
C VAL A 72 0.84 2.81 -3.09
N ARG A 73 -0.32 2.88 -3.73
CA ARG A 73 -1.51 2.10 -3.34
C ARG A 73 -1.20 0.60 -3.28
N ASN A 74 -0.58 0.06 -4.31
CA ASN A 74 -0.28 -1.37 -4.41
C ASN A 74 0.72 -1.82 -3.34
N HIS A 75 1.75 -1.01 -3.06
CA HIS A 75 2.72 -1.32 -2.02
C HIS A 75 2.10 -1.32 -0.62
N ILE A 76 1.27 -0.33 -0.30
CA ILE A 76 0.57 -0.26 0.99
C ILE A 76 -0.40 -1.43 1.14
N ASN A 77 -1.22 -1.70 0.13
CA ASN A 77 -2.18 -2.80 0.18
C ASN A 77 -1.47 -4.16 0.30
N ARG A 78 -0.34 -4.36 -0.41
CA ARG A 78 0.46 -5.58 -0.26
C ARG A 78 1.06 -5.72 1.14
N MET A 79 1.55 -4.65 1.74
CA MET A 79 2.03 -4.65 3.13
C MET A 79 0.92 -5.09 4.10
N LEU A 80 -0.29 -4.58 3.92
CA LEU A 80 -1.45 -4.93 4.72
C LEU A 80 -1.87 -6.40 4.50
N ASP A 81 -1.84 -6.88 3.25
CA ASP A 81 -2.13 -8.29 2.92
C ASP A 81 -1.17 -9.24 3.65
N LEU A 82 0.14 -8.95 3.62
CA LEU A 82 1.16 -9.76 4.28
C LEU A 82 1.00 -9.72 5.80
N THR A 83 0.71 -8.56 6.37
CA THR A 83 0.50 -8.40 7.81
C THR A 83 -0.76 -9.12 8.27
N ASP A 84 -1.86 -8.99 7.56
CA ASP A 84 -3.11 -9.70 7.85
C ASP A 84 -2.94 -11.21 7.76
N ALA A 85 -2.30 -11.69 6.71
CA ALA A 85 -2.01 -13.12 6.54
C ALA A 85 -1.14 -13.67 7.67
N PHE A 86 -0.10 -12.92 8.07
CA PHE A 86 0.75 -13.32 9.20
C PHE A 86 -0.03 -13.42 10.50
N VAL A 87 -0.81 -12.41 10.85
CA VAL A 87 -1.60 -12.39 12.10
C VAL A 87 -2.61 -13.53 12.12
N ARG A 88 -3.32 -13.77 11.02
CA ARG A 88 -4.30 -14.85 10.91
C ARG A 88 -3.67 -16.24 11.03
N GLU A 89 -2.56 -16.45 10.31
CA GLU A 89 -1.87 -17.75 10.35
C GLU A 89 -1.23 -18.02 11.71
N ALA A 90 -0.59 -17.01 12.32
CA ALA A 90 -0.03 -17.12 13.67
C ALA A 90 -1.13 -17.46 14.69
N GLY A 91 -2.21 -16.70 14.70
CA GLY A 91 -3.35 -16.93 15.59
C GLY A 91 -3.97 -18.31 15.37
N GLY A 92 -4.21 -18.71 14.13
CA GLY A 92 -4.79 -20.01 13.79
C GLY A 92 -3.89 -21.19 14.18
N SER A 93 -2.58 -21.09 13.95
CA SER A 93 -1.61 -22.13 14.33
C SER A 93 -1.51 -22.30 15.85
N LEU A 94 -1.39 -21.19 16.59
CA LEU A 94 -1.29 -21.20 18.05
C LEU A 94 -2.61 -21.63 18.71
N HIS A 95 -3.76 -21.20 18.18
CA HIS A 95 -5.05 -21.64 18.67
C HIS A 95 -5.23 -23.17 18.47
N ALA A 96 -4.86 -23.69 17.31
CA ALA A 96 -4.90 -25.14 17.08
C ALA A 96 -3.97 -25.90 18.05
N ALA A 97 -2.76 -25.39 18.29
CA ALA A 97 -1.79 -25.97 19.22
C ALA A 97 -2.33 -25.97 20.68
N SER A 98 -3.01 -24.90 21.10
CA SER A 98 -3.62 -24.84 22.45
C SER A 98 -4.72 -25.89 22.67
N GLN A 99 -5.29 -26.41 21.58
CA GLN A 99 -6.28 -27.51 21.60
C GLN A 99 -5.64 -28.88 21.35
N GLY A 100 -4.31 -29.01 21.39
CA GLY A 100 -3.59 -30.24 21.11
C GLY A 100 -3.53 -30.62 19.63
N ARG A 101 -3.95 -29.76 18.73
CA ARG A 101 -3.93 -29.99 17.28
C ARG A 101 -2.66 -29.47 16.65
N PHE A 102 -1.56 -30.21 16.76
CA PHE A 102 -0.23 -29.78 16.33
C PHE A 102 0.07 -29.99 14.85
N HIS A 103 -0.82 -30.60 14.09
CA HIS A 103 -0.63 -30.82 12.65
C HIS A 103 -0.80 -29.54 11.81
N ARG A 104 -1.48 -28.53 12.33
CA ARG A 104 -1.65 -27.23 11.66
C ARG A 104 -0.37 -26.40 11.79
N GLN A 105 0.42 -26.41 10.74
CA GLN A 105 1.61 -25.56 10.63
C GLN A 105 1.28 -24.17 10.13
N PHE A 106 2.11 -23.21 10.51
CA PHE A 106 2.12 -21.87 9.87
C PHE A 106 2.64 -22.02 8.44
N LEU A 107 1.89 -21.51 7.47
CA LEU A 107 2.29 -21.54 6.07
C LEU A 107 3.34 -20.46 5.81
N THR A 108 4.60 -20.87 5.61
CA THR A 108 5.72 -19.96 5.38
C THR A 108 5.84 -19.51 3.92
N HIS A 109 5.11 -20.15 2.99
CA HIS A 109 5.12 -19.80 1.58
C HIS A 109 4.68 -18.36 1.35
N GLY A 110 5.47 -17.57 0.62
CA GLY A 110 5.20 -16.15 0.37
C GLY A 110 5.58 -15.21 1.52
N MET A 111 6.02 -15.73 2.68
CA MET A 111 6.55 -14.92 3.77
C MET A 111 8.02 -14.61 3.53
N LEU A 112 8.41 -13.34 3.68
CA LEU A 112 9.76 -12.84 3.44
C LEU A 112 10.27 -12.09 4.68
N GLY A 113 11.60 -12.04 4.85
CA GLY A 113 12.24 -11.27 5.92
C GLY A 113 11.69 -11.61 7.30
N ALA A 114 11.38 -10.61 8.10
CA ALA A 114 10.87 -10.76 9.46
C ALA A 114 9.56 -11.54 9.54
N PHE A 115 8.69 -11.50 8.54
CA PHE A 115 7.50 -12.34 8.49
C PHE A 115 7.86 -13.82 8.43
N ARG A 116 8.85 -14.19 7.61
CA ARG A 116 9.32 -15.57 7.52
C ARG A 116 9.97 -16.03 8.82
N GLU A 117 10.82 -15.20 9.42
CA GLU A 117 11.47 -15.49 10.70
C GLU A 117 10.44 -15.72 11.81
N GLY A 118 9.43 -14.86 11.91
CA GLY A 118 8.34 -15.01 12.84
C GLY A 118 7.51 -16.27 12.61
N ALA A 119 7.23 -16.61 11.35
CA ALA A 119 6.51 -17.83 10.98
C ALA A 119 7.29 -19.11 11.37
N VAL A 120 8.61 -19.13 11.16
CA VAL A 120 9.50 -20.22 11.60
C VAL A 120 9.48 -20.34 13.11
N THR A 121 9.59 -19.24 13.84
CA THR A 121 9.52 -19.22 15.31
C THR A 121 8.19 -19.76 15.85
N VAL A 122 7.08 -19.41 15.24
CA VAL A 122 5.75 -19.96 15.60
C VAL A 122 5.73 -21.49 15.38
N ASN A 123 6.28 -21.98 14.27
CA ASN A 123 6.34 -23.41 14.00
C ASN A 123 7.25 -24.16 14.99
N GLU A 124 8.36 -23.58 15.39
CA GLU A 124 9.25 -24.14 16.41
C GLU A 124 8.55 -24.22 17.77
N ALA A 125 7.87 -23.16 18.19
CA ALA A 125 7.10 -23.14 19.43
C ALA A 125 5.99 -24.21 19.44
N ARG A 126 5.27 -24.33 18.33
CA ARG A 126 4.25 -25.37 18.14
C ARG A 126 4.87 -26.78 18.25
N GLY A 127 6.02 -27.01 17.63
CA GLY A 127 6.74 -28.28 17.72
C GLY A 127 7.20 -28.59 19.16
N ALA A 128 7.66 -27.62 19.91
CA ALA A 128 8.02 -27.77 21.32
C ALA A 128 6.81 -28.13 22.18
N MET A 129 5.65 -27.49 21.96
CA MET A 129 4.40 -27.81 22.64
C MET A 129 3.95 -29.24 22.36
N SER A 130 4.06 -29.70 21.11
CA SER A 130 3.76 -31.08 20.72
C SER A 130 4.61 -32.10 21.46
N ARG A 131 5.92 -31.86 21.51
CA ARG A 131 6.85 -32.75 22.23
C ARG A 131 6.58 -32.77 23.74
N SER A 132 6.29 -31.63 24.34
CA SER A 132 5.98 -31.53 25.76
C SER A 132 4.69 -32.31 26.10
N GLN A 133 3.67 -32.17 25.27
CA GLN A 133 2.42 -32.94 25.50
C GLN A 133 2.65 -34.43 25.31
N ALA A 134 3.40 -34.86 24.31
CA ALA A 134 3.73 -36.27 24.12
C ALA A 134 4.50 -36.86 25.33
N ALA A 135 5.45 -36.10 25.90
CA ALA A 135 6.21 -36.50 27.09
C ALA A 135 5.30 -36.66 28.31
N LEU A 136 4.27 -35.78 28.51
CA LEU A 136 3.33 -35.89 29.60
C LEU A 136 2.41 -37.10 29.46
N HIS A 137 2.05 -37.56 28.26
CA HIS A 137 1.24 -38.71 27.99
C HIS A 137 2.00 -40.06 28.09
N ALA A 138 3.35 -40.00 28.00
CA ALA A 138 4.25 -41.15 28.07
C ALA A 138 4.67 -41.51 29.54
N ALA A 139 4.37 -40.61 30.48
CA ALA A 139 4.72 -40.81 31.88
C ALA A 139 3.70 -41.65 32.64
#